data_d6e056a9a747933945ca62d3ba4d8467
#
_entry.id   d6e056a9a747933945ca62d3ba4d8467
#
_cell.length_a   1.000
_cell.length_b   1.000
_cell.length_c   1.000
_cell.angle_alpha   90.00
_cell.angle_beta   90.00
_cell.angle_gamma   90.00
#
_symmetry.space_group_name_H-M   'P 1'
#
loop_
_entity.id
_entity.type
_entity.pdbx_description
1 polymer ?
#
loop_
_entity_poly.entity_id
_entity_poly.type
_entity_poly.pdbx_seq_one_letter_code
_entity_poly.pdbx_strand_id
1 'polypeptide(L)'
;MGRLLEVREFDRIICNAEYSGDTKYKYLEEKEFRNLVKFIRSIPGNAMDADILDFMRIDYRRNVGDVVSVKNYVGVIQLPDGFQIQVLPKISLGEEDENYARTKKVFLRMLSSLKKFPEKVFQEASLKADRMNLYELFVNMYLQEVRRLVKKGIKSDYVEQEDNLSFYKGKLLVNKHLQMNLVHQERFFVAFQEFHPNRAENRIIKATLLKLQKLTNSVDNAKEILKLLTAFEMVDKSVNYTKDFAGIVSNRNTRDYEMLMQWSKVFLLNKNFTTFSGDTAAQSLLFPMELVYESYVAQQMKKVMSPAGWQVSSQEKKKYLFDNSKSFALKPDIVMKRDGRIVILDTKWKELDGKENGSNYGISQADMYQMYAYSKKYGTSEIWLLYPINDAVRKEGNREPVKFVSEDKNSKTEVNVYFVDLDKIEESLEILKARLEE
;
A
#
# COMPACT_ATOMS: atom_id res chain seq x y z
N MET A 1 17.73 -5.06 -19.84
CA MET A 1 17.03 -4.14 -18.93
C MET A 1 15.55 -4.29 -19.14
N GLY A 2 14.77 -4.54 -18.10
CA GLY A 2 13.30 -4.59 -18.21
C GLY A 2 12.79 -3.23 -18.69
N ARG A 3 11.80 -3.23 -19.58
CA ARG A 3 11.17 -2.01 -20.06
C ARG A 3 10.39 -1.38 -18.88
N LEU A 4 10.76 -0.17 -18.49
CA LEU A 4 10.18 0.57 -17.35
C LEU A 4 9.77 1.96 -17.82
N LEU A 5 8.53 2.36 -17.53
CA LEU A 5 8.07 3.74 -17.59
C LEU A 5 7.91 4.28 -16.17
N GLU A 6 8.58 5.38 -15.86
CA GLU A 6 8.41 6.10 -14.59
C GLU A 6 7.52 7.33 -14.80
N VAL A 7 6.43 7.39 -14.03
CA VAL A 7 5.46 8.50 -14.04
C VAL A 7 5.21 8.97 -12.62
N ARG A 8 4.73 10.21 -12.48
CA ARG A 8 4.20 10.74 -11.21
C ARG A 8 2.68 10.73 -11.20
N GLU A 9 2.10 10.84 -10.04
CA GLU A 9 0.67 11.16 -9.92
C GLU A 9 0.33 12.39 -10.76
N PHE A 10 -0.84 12.35 -11.38
CA PHE A 10 -1.37 13.37 -12.30
C PHE A 10 -0.65 13.50 -13.64
N ASP A 11 0.39 12.71 -13.90
CA ASP A 11 0.97 12.61 -15.24
C ASP A 11 -0.03 11.98 -16.22
N ARG A 12 0.16 12.31 -17.49
CA ARG A 12 -0.67 11.87 -18.60
C ARG A 12 0.14 11.02 -19.56
N ILE A 13 -0.29 9.79 -19.77
CA ILE A 13 0.37 8.83 -20.65
C ILE A 13 -0.36 8.82 -21.98
N ILE A 14 0.39 8.86 -23.08
CA ILE A 14 -0.11 8.85 -24.46
C ILE A 14 0.67 7.86 -25.33
N CYS A 15 0.10 7.48 -26.47
CA CYS A 15 0.78 6.69 -27.50
C CYS A 15 0.99 7.46 -28.81
N ASN A 16 0.63 8.73 -28.89
CA ASN A 16 0.86 9.52 -30.09
C ASN A 16 2.30 10.04 -30.13
N ALA A 17 3.10 9.54 -31.08
CA ALA A 17 4.50 9.87 -31.23
C ALA A 17 4.77 11.35 -31.56
N GLU A 18 3.82 12.06 -32.18
CA GLU A 18 3.94 13.49 -32.48
C GLU A 18 4.11 14.35 -31.23
N TYR A 19 3.55 13.87 -30.08
CA TYR A 19 3.61 14.56 -28.79
C TYR A 19 4.65 13.95 -27.83
N SER A 20 5.51 13.04 -28.31
CA SER A 20 6.50 12.37 -27.45
C SER A 20 7.53 13.32 -26.82
N GLY A 21 7.76 14.48 -27.43
CA GLY A 21 8.67 15.54 -26.92
C GLY A 21 7.98 16.58 -26.05
N ASP A 22 6.65 16.54 -25.87
CA ASP A 22 5.91 17.47 -25.00
C ASP A 22 6.04 17.07 -23.54
N THR A 23 6.60 17.94 -22.71
CA THR A 23 6.79 17.70 -21.26
C THR A 23 5.50 17.44 -20.49
N LYS A 24 4.35 17.79 -21.06
CA LYS A 24 3.01 17.57 -20.48
C LYS A 24 2.57 16.10 -20.54
N TYR A 25 3.25 15.29 -21.36
CA TYR A 25 2.88 13.91 -21.62
C TYR A 25 4.06 12.96 -21.42
N LYS A 26 3.75 11.74 -21.00
CA LYS A 26 4.69 10.62 -20.98
C LYS A 26 4.33 9.69 -22.12
N TYR A 27 5.26 9.52 -23.06
CA TYR A 27 5.04 8.66 -24.22
C TYR A 27 5.21 7.19 -23.87
N LEU A 28 4.30 6.36 -24.36
CA LEU A 28 4.35 4.91 -24.28
C LEU A 28 4.10 4.33 -25.68
N GLU A 29 4.84 3.29 -26.06
CA GLU A 29 4.63 2.64 -27.35
C GLU A 29 3.21 2.06 -27.46
N GLU A 30 2.66 2.00 -28.67
CA GLU A 30 1.27 1.65 -28.92
C GLU A 30 0.88 0.29 -28.33
N LYS A 31 1.76 -0.70 -28.41
CA LYS A 31 1.52 -2.04 -27.87
C LYS A 31 1.34 -2.02 -26.36
N GLU A 32 2.25 -1.39 -25.64
CA GLU A 32 2.24 -1.26 -24.18
C GLU A 32 1.06 -0.38 -23.74
N PHE A 33 0.77 0.69 -24.47
CA PHE A 33 -0.39 1.55 -24.21
C PHE A 33 -1.72 0.78 -24.35
N ARG A 34 -1.88 -0.01 -25.40
CA ARG A 34 -3.06 -0.87 -25.57
C ARG A 34 -3.21 -1.91 -24.44
N ASN A 35 -2.08 -2.48 -23.98
CA ASN A 35 -2.08 -3.40 -22.84
C ASN A 35 -2.49 -2.70 -21.55
N LEU A 36 -2.01 -1.46 -21.33
CA LEU A 36 -2.41 -0.62 -20.19
C LEU A 36 -3.92 -0.30 -20.23
N VAL A 37 -4.44 0.13 -21.39
CA VAL A 37 -5.87 0.43 -21.56
C VAL A 37 -6.73 -0.82 -21.32
N LYS A 38 -6.32 -1.99 -21.83
CA LYS A 38 -7.01 -3.27 -21.56
C LYS A 38 -7.00 -3.58 -20.05
N PHE A 39 -5.87 -3.38 -19.38
CA PHE A 39 -5.77 -3.58 -17.93
C PHE A 39 -6.74 -2.66 -17.17
N ILE A 40 -6.75 -1.36 -17.46
CA ILE A 40 -7.66 -0.41 -16.80
C ILE A 40 -9.14 -0.80 -17.01
N ARG A 41 -9.52 -1.17 -18.25
CA ARG A 41 -10.90 -1.58 -18.58
C ARG A 41 -11.30 -2.93 -17.97
N SER A 42 -10.34 -3.77 -17.60
CA SER A 42 -10.59 -5.09 -17.00
C SER A 42 -10.79 -5.02 -15.47
N ILE A 43 -10.55 -3.87 -14.85
CA ILE A 43 -10.84 -3.66 -13.43
C ILE A 43 -12.36 -3.56 -13.26
N PRO A 44 -13.01 -4.47 -12.49
CA PRO A 44 -14.47 -4.46 -12.36
C PRO A 44 -14.94 -3.17 -11.68
N GLY A 45 -15.77 -2.41 -12.35
CA GLY A 45 -16.44 -1.22 -11.80
C GLY A 45 -17.61 -1.58 -10.88
N ASN A 46 -17.50 -2.59 -10.02
CA ASN A 46 -18.58 -2.97 -9.11
C ASN A 46 -18.79 -1.91 -8.03
N ALA A 47 -19.97 -1.43 -7.98
CA ALA A 47 -20.56 -0.26 -7.33
C ALA A 47 -20.40 -0.11 -5.82
N MET A 48 -19.56 -0.87 -5.12
CA MET A 48 -19.26 -0.69 -3.69
C MET A 48 -17.95 0.04 -3.41
N ASP A 49 -17.07 0.14 -4.39
CA ASP A 49 -15.80 0.86 -4.26
C ASP A 49 -15.68 1.89 -5.38
N ALA A 50 -16.35 3.03 -5.23
CA ALA A 50 -16.23 4.20 -6.14
C ALA A 50 -14.78 4.69 -6.27
N ASP A 51 -13.93 4.36 -5.29
CA ASP A 51 -12.50 4.69 -5.24
C ASP A 51 -11.66 3.94 -6.30
N ILE A 52 -12.16 2.83 -6.85
CA ILE A 52 -11.43 1.98 -7.81
C ILE A 52 -11.30 2.64 -9.18
N LEU A 53 -12.33 3.38 -9.61
CA LEU A 53 -12.33 4.13 -10.87
C LEU A 53 -11.39 5.35 -10.87
N ASP A 54 -10.91 5.73 -9.68
CA ASP A 54 -10.03 6.89 -9.51
C ASP A 54 -8.52 6.60 -9.64
N PHE A 55 -8.14 5.36 -9.90
CA PHE A 55 -6.74 4.97 -10.06
C PHE A 55 -6.09 5.49 -11.35
N MET A 56 -6.75 5.26 -12.49
CA MET A 56 -6.37 5.80 -13.79
C MET A 56 -7.63 6.07 -14.62
N ARG A 57 -7.67 7.22 -15.26
CA ARG A 57 -8.78 7.61 -16.12
C ARG A 57 -8.34 7.63 -17.57
N ILE A 58 -9.19 7.10 -18.46
CA ILE A 58 -9.00 7.16 -19.90
C ILE A 58 -9.87 8.31 -20.42
N ASP A 59 -9.26 9.32 -20.96
CA ASP A 59 -9.91 10.47 -21.58
C ASP A 59 -9.50 10.54 -23.06
N TYR A 60 -10.34 11.11 -23.92
CA TYR A 60 -9.99 11.41 -25.30
C TYR A 60 -9.71 12.90 -25.47
N ARG A 61 -8.59 13.24 -26.08
CA ARG A 61 -8.23 14.62 -26.41
C ARG A 61 -8.11 14.80 -27.91
N ARG A 62 -8.77 15.86 -28.41
CA ARG A 62 -8.65 16.24 -29.82
C ARG A 62 -7.19 16.44 -30.19
N ASN A 63 -6.76 15.86 -31.32
CA ASN A 63 -5.39 15.85 -31.86
C ASN A 63 -4.37 14.94 -31.13
N VAL A 64 -4.58 14.55 -29.90
CA VAL A 64 -3.66 13.68 -29.14
C VAL A 64 -4.13 12.21 -29.17
N GLY A 65 -5.45 12.00 -29.17
CA GLY A 65 -6.05 10.65 -29.07
C GLY A 65 -6.40 10.27 -27.62
N ASP A 66 -6.35 8.97 -27.35
CA ASP A 66 -6.58 8.46 -26.00
C ASP A 66 -5.44 8.88 -25.05
N VAL A 67 -5.81 9.36 -23.87
CA VAL A 67 -4.91 9.81 -22.82
C VAL A 67 -5.25 9.07 -21.55
N VAL A 68 -4.27 8.40 -20.95
CA VAL A 68 -4.41 7.79 -19.62
C VAL A 68 -3.87 8.77 -18.58
N SER A 69 -4.74 9.24 -17.70
CA SER A 69 -4.38 10.13 -16.59
C SER A 69 -4.18 9.31 -15.32
N VAL A 70 -3.00 9.42 -14.71
CA VAL A 70 -2.68 8.78 -13.42
C VAL A 70 -3.30 9.61 -12.30
N LYS A 71 -3.88 8.97 -11.30
CA LYS A 71 -4.50 9.65 -10.15
C LYS A 71 -3.95 9.10 -8.84
N ASN A 72 -4.50 9.49 -7.75
CA ASN A 72 -4.16 9.29 -6.32
C ASN A 72 -3.59 7.91 -5.87
N TYR A 73 -2.99 7.14 -6.77
CA TYR A 73 -2.41 5.82 -6.46
C TYR A 73 -0.96 5.76 -6.91
N VAL A 74 -0.12 5.26 -6.03
CA VAL A 74 1.32 5.14 -6.21
C VAL A 74 1.74 3.68 -6.07
N GLY A 75 2.74 3.28 -6.83
CA GLY A 75 3.25 1.92 -6.81
C GLY A 75 3.71 1.41 -8.16
N VAL A 76 3.43 0.15 -8.47
CA VAL A 76 3.89 -0.49 -9.71
C VAL A 76 2.77 -1.29 -10.37
N ILE A 77 2.67 -1.17 -11.68
CA ILE A 77 1.86 -2.02 -12.53
C ILE A 77 2.81 -2.81 -13.41
N GLN A 78 2.67 -4.11 -13.44
CA GLN A 78 3.36 -4.99 -14.37
C GLN A 78 2.37 -5.51 -15.40
N LEU A 79 2.59 -5.17 -16.67
CA LEU A 79 1.79 -5.64 -17.80
C LEU A 79 2.11 -7.10 -18.13
N PRO A 80 1.25 -7.81 -18.90
CA PRO A 80 1.42 -9.23 -19.21
C PRO A 80 2.71 -9.56 -19.96
N ASP A 81 3.25 -8.61 -20.72
CA ASP A 81 4.51 -8.72 -21.47
C ASP A 81 5.76 -8.41 -20.64
N GLY A 82 5.58 -8.21 -19.33
CA GLY A 82 6.66 -7.88 -18.40
C GLY A 82 7.06 -6.40 -18.37
N PHE A 83 6.40 -5.54 -19.16
CA PHE A 83 6.59 -4.10 -19.08
C PHE A 83 6.11 -3.57 -17.73
N GLN A 84 6.89 -2.68 -17.11
CA GLN A 84 6.55 -2.11 -15.80
C GLN A 84 6.24 -0.62 -15.92
N ILE A 85 5.17 -0.18 -15.26
CA ILE A 85 4.84 1.23 -15.08
C ILE A 85 4.97 1.52 -13.58
N GLN A 86 5.92 2.37 -13.24
CA GLN A 86 6.15 2.82 -11.87
C GLN A 86 5.51 4.19 -11.69
N VAL A 87 4.54 4.27 -10.80
CA VAL A 87 3.90 5.52 -10.40
C VAL A 87 4.51 5.98 -9.09
N LEU A 88 5.05 7.19 -9.07
CA LEU A 88 5.64 7.83 -7.89
C LEU A 88 4.73 8.93 -7.35
N PRO A 89 4.75 9.20 -6.05
CA PRO A 89 3.98 10.29 -5.48
C PRO A 89 4.49 11.64 -5.98
N LYS A 90 3.56 12.56 -6.17
CA LYS A 90 3.91 13.95 -6.49
C LYS A 90 4.28 14.68 -5.21
N ILE A 91 5.50 14.48 -4.75
CA ILE A 91 6.08 15.14 -3.58
C ILE A 91 7.05 16.22 -4.09
N SER A 92 6.92 17.43 -3.56
CA SER A 92 7.86 18.50 -3.80
C SER A 92 9.10 18.34 -2.91
N LEU A 93 10.23 18.04 -3.52
CA LEU A 93 11.52 17.90 -2.84
C LEU A 93 12.52 19.00 -3.24
N GLY A 94 12.06 20.03 -3.97
CA GLY A 94 12.90 21.06 -4.60
C GLY A 94 13.39 20.63 -5.99
N GLU A 95 14.15 21.51 -6.63
CA GLU A 95 14.57 21.34 -8.04
C GLU A 95 15.62 20.23 -8.30
N GLU A 96 16.11 19.59 -7.23
CA GLU A 96 17.27 18.67 -7.33
C GLU A 96 16.91 17.18 -7.55
N ASP A 97 15.62 16.80 -7.61
CA ASP A 97 15.25 15.38 -7.70
C ASP A 97 15.03 14.91 -9.15
N GLU A 98 16.08 14.99 -9.98
CA GLU A 98 16.06 14.44 -11.34
C GLU A 98 15.94 12.91 -11.38
N ASN A 99 16.30 12.20 -10.30
CA ASN A 99 16.45 10.75 -10.26
C ASN A 99 15.32 9.99 -9.57
N TYR A 100 14.27 10.63 -9.10
CA TYR A 100 13.17 10.01 -8.30
C TYR A 100 13.64 9.19 -7.07
N ALA A 101 14.93 9.13 -6.81
CA ALA A 101 15.49 8.32 -5.73
C ALA A 101 15.05 8.82 -4.35
N ARG A 102 15.08 10.15 -4.17
CA ARG A 102 14.63 10.82 -2.94
C ARG A 102 13.13 10.65 -2.74
N THR A 103 12.34 10.80 -3.81
CA THR A 103 10.90 10.54 -3.80
C THR A 103 10.58 9.10 -3.39
N LYS A 104 11.32 8.10 -3.93
CA LYS A 104 11.19 6.69 -3.52
C LYS A 104 11.49 6.50 -2.03
N LYS A 105 12.56 7.13 -1.51
CA LYS A 105 12.93 7.05 -0.08
C LYS A 105 11.84 7.60 0.83
N VAL A 106 11.30 8.79 0.49
CA VAL A 106 10.20 9.40 1.24
C VAL A 106 8.96 8.50 1.18
N PHE A 107 8.61 8.00 0.00
CA PHE A 107 7.46 7.10 -0.17
C PHE A 107 7.60 5.81 0.64
N LEU A 108 8.76 5.15 0.62
CA LEU A 108 9.02 3.97 1.44
C LEU A 108 8.91 4.27 2.93
N ARG A 109 9.38 5.44 3.38
CA ARG A 109 9.24 5.91 4.76
C ARG A 109 7.75 6.09 5.12
N MET A 110 6.96 6.68 4.21
CA MET A 110 5.52 6.81 4.41
C MET A 110 4.82 5.45 4.49
N LEU A 111 5.16 4.50 3.62
CA LEU A 111 4.60 3.15 3.63
C LEU A 111 4.89 2.40 4.94
N SER A 112 6.00 2.70 5.62
CA SER A 112 6.34 2.07 6.91
C SER A 112 5.33 2.38 8.02
N SER A 113 4.54 3.44 7.87
CA SER A 113 3.46 3.80 8.81
C SER A 113 2.22 2.93 8.70
N LEU A 114 2.04 2.24 7.59
CA LEU A 114 0.94 1.31 7.44
C LEU A 114 1.14 0.12 8.39
N LYS A 115 0.21 -0.07 9.32
CA LYS A 115 0.28 -1.07 10.43
C LYS A 115 0.62 -2.51 10.01
N LYS A 116 0.63 -2.78 8.72
CA LYS A 116 0.83 -4.12 8.15
C LYS A 116 2.30 -4.47 7.91
N PHE A 117 3.25 -3.54 8.13
CA PHE A 117 4.65 -3.74 7.75
C PHE A 117 5.62 -3.39 8.87
N PRO A 118 6.70 -4.18 9.12
CA PRO A 118 7.76 -3.82 10.05
C PRO A 118 8.58 -2.66 9.50
N GLU A 119 8.75 -1.62 10.29
CA GLU A 119 9.51 -0.42 9.95
C GLU A 119 10.94 -0.73 9.45
N LYS A 120 11.59 -1.73 10.07
CA LYS A 120 12.97 -2.11 9.73
C LYS A 120 13.14 -2.55 8.27
N VAL A 121 12.15 -3.19 7.68
CA VAL A 121 12.21 -3.67 6.28
C VAL A 121 12.26 -2.49 5.32
N PHE A 122 11.50 -1.45 5.60
CA PHE A 122 11.50 -0.23 4.79
C PHE A 122 12.77 0.59 4.93
N GLN A 123 13.36 0.62 6.12
CA GLN A 123 14.66 1.28 6.32
C GLN A 123 15.74 0.63 5.47
N GLU A 124 15.84 -0.70 5.45
CA GLU A 124 16.80 -1.43 4.62
C GLU A 124 16.50 -1.27 3.12
N ALA A 125 15.22 -1.24 2.70
CA ALA A 125 14.83 -1.00 1.32
C ALA A 125 15.18 0.42 0.86
N SER A 126 15.05 1.42 1.70
CA SER A 126 15.36 2.81 1.37
C SER A 126 16.85 3.01 1.00
N LEU A 127 17.76 2.21 1.56
CA LEU A 127 19.19 2.24 1.20
C LEU A 127 19.46 1.77 -0.24
N LYS A 128 18.52 1.01 -0.82
CA LYS A 128 18.62 0.48 -2.19
C LYS A 128 17.78 1.27 -3.21
N ALA A 129 17.05 2.28 -2.76
CA ALA A 129 16.12 3.05 -3.60
C ALA A 129 16.79 3.73 -4.81
N ASP A 130 18.08 4.07 -4.68
CA ASP A 130 18.86 4.68 -5.76
C ASP A 130 19.17 3.71 -6.92
N ARG A 131 19.21 2.40 -6.63
CA ARG A 131 19.66 1.36 -7.57
C ARG A 131 18.56 0.44 -8.07
N MET A 132 17.39 0.44 -7.42
CA MET A 132 16.29 -0.46 -7.74
C MET A 132 15.01 0.33 -8.04
N ASN A 133 14.18 -0.20 -8.96
CA ASN A 133 12.82 0.28 -9.11
C ASN A 133 11.94 -0.22 -7.95
N LEU A 134 10.75 0.35 -7.80
CA LEU A 134 9.85 0.00 -6.68
C LEU A 134 9.47 -1.48 -6.65
N TYR A 135 9.28 -2.11 -7.83
CA TYR A 135 8.94 -3.53 -7.89
C TYR A 135 10.04 -4.38 -7.27
N GLU A 136 11.28 -4.15 -7.69
CA GLU A 136 12.44 -4.89 -7.15
C GLU A 136 12.69 -4.61 -5.68
N LEU A 137 12.38 -3.40 -5.21
CA LEU A 137 12.40 -3.08 -3.78
C LEU A 137 11.35 -3.90 -3.00
N PHE A 138 10.13 -3.99 -3.50
CA PHE A 138 9.08 -4.80 -2.85
C PHE A 138 9.44 -6.30 -2.86
N VAL A 139 9.99 -6.80 -3.99
CA VAL A 139 10.53 -8.17 -4.03
C VAL A 139 11.60 -8.35 -2.97
N ASN A 140 12.58 -7.45 -2.90
CA ASN A 140 13.65 -7.52 -1.91
C ASN A 140 13.14 -7.52 -0.47
N MET A 141 12.13 -6.69 -0.16
CA MET A 141 11.48 -6.65 1.15
C MET A 141 10.84 -7.99 1.50
N TYR A 142 10.13 -8.61 0.56
CA TYR A 142 9.57 -9.96 0.73
C TYR A 142 10.65 -11.00 1.01
N LEU A 143 11.73 -10.99 0.23
CA LEU A 143 12.85 -11.92 0.40
C LEU A 143 13.54 -11.78 1.75
N GLN A 144 13.65 -10.56 2.28
CA GLN A 144 14.19 -10.34 3.63
C GLN A 144 13.32 -10.99 4.71
N GLU A 145 11.98 -10.89 4.60
CA GLU A 145 11.07 -11.55 5.54
C GLU A 145 11.14 -13.08 5.42
N VAL A 146 11.21 -13.63 4.20
CA VAL A 146 11.44 -15.07 4.01
C VAL A 146 12.77 -15.50 4.62
N ARG A 147 13.83 -14.70 4.43
CA ARG A 147 15.14 -14.98 5.05
C ARG A 147 15.07 -15.00 6.59
N ARG A 148 14.29 -14.08 7.19
CA ARG A 148 14.08 -14.07 8.65
C ARG A 148 13.36 -15.34 9.11
N LEU A 149 12.32 -15.75 8.36
CA LEU A 149 11.60 -16.99 8.65
C LEU A 149 12.53 -18.21 8.55
N VAL A 150 13.30 -18.32 7.46
CA VAL A 150 14.26 -19.44 7.25
C VAL A 150 15.31 -19.49 8.35
N LYS A 151 15.83 -18.34 8.81
CA LYS A 151 16.77 -18.27 9.94
C LYS A 151 16.17 -18.74 11.26
N LYS A 152 14.88 -18.54 11.48
CA LYS A 152 14.15 -19.05 12.66
C LYS A 152 13.78 -20.54 12.52
N GLY A 153 13.89 -21.11 11.32
CA GLY A 153 13.41 -22.42 10.94
C GLY A 153 11.97 -22.38 10.42
N ILE A 154 11.76 -22.96 9.26
CA ILE A 154 10.40 -23.18 8.73
C ILE A 154 9.67 -24.18 9.60
N LYS A 155 8.39 -23.90 9.87
CA LYS A 155 7.60 -24.75 10.78
C LYS A 155 7.08 -25.97 10.04
N SER A 156 7.10 -27.10 10.75
CA SER A 156 6.48 -28.35 10.34
C SER A 156 5.19 -28.58 11.13
N ASP A 157 4.33 -29.43 10.60
CA ASP A 157 3.10 -29.88 11.25
C ASP A 157 2.84 -31.34 10.90
N TYR A 158 1.91 -31.95 11.60
CA TYR A 158 1.46 -33.28 11.24
C TYR A 158 0.57 -33.21 10.01
N VAL A 159 1.07 -33.70 8.89
CA VAL A 159 0.37 -33.75 7.61
C VAL A 159 -0.09 -35.16 7.37
N GLU A 160 -1.38 -35.36 7.03
CA GLU A 160 -1.88 -36.65 6.63
C GLU A 160 -1.32 -37.02 5.24
N GLN A 161 -0.61 -38.14 5.21
CA GLN A 161 -0.04 -38.68 3.98
C GLN A 161 -0.71 -40.02 3.66
N GLU A 162 -0.98 -40.26 2.39
CA GLU A 162 -1.46 -41.55 1.90
C GLU A 162 -0.37 -42.17 1.02
N ASP A 163 0.05 -43.37 1.34
CA ASP A 163 1.08 -44.06 0.55
C ASP A 163 0.88 -45.58 0.57
N ASN A 164 1.50 -46.25 -0.41
CA ASN A 164 1.47 -47.69 -0.55
C ASN A 164 2.79 -48.30 -0.03
N LEU A 165 2.83 -48.56 1.25
CA LEU A 165 4.04 -48.98 1.99
C LEU A 165 4.17 -50.51 2.08
N SER A 166 5.42 -51.02 2.21
CA SER A 166 5.72 -52.41 2.50
C SER A 166 5.54 -52.80 3.97
N PHE A 167 5.12 -51.86 4.81
CA PHE A 167 4.84 -52.09 6.24
C PHE A 167 3.59 -51.27 6.65
N TYR A 168 2.90 -51.78 7.65
CA TYR A 168 1.68 -51.13 8.17
C TYR A 168 2.01 -49.90 9.03
N LYS A 169 1.46 -48.76 8.67
CA LYS A 169 1.62 -47.50 9.41
C LYS A 169 0.32 -46.69 9.37
N GLY A 170 -0.22 -46.32 10.52
CA GLY A 170 -1.43 -45.49 10.58
C GLY A 170 -2.72 -46.25 10.26
N LYS A 171 -3.59 -45.70 9.41
CA LYS A 171 -4.92 -46.23 9.08
C LYS A 171 -4.93 -46.87 7.69
N LEU A 172 -5.39 -48.13 7.58
CA LEU A 172 -5.58 -48.77 6.30
C LEU A 172 -6.75 -48.14 5.51
N LEU A 173 -6.47 -47.70 4.29
CA LEU A 173 -7.47 -47.25 3.35
C LEU A 173 -8.00 -48.42 2.53
N VAL A 174 -8.96 -49.16 3.10
CA VAL A 174 -9.43 -50.46 2.57
C VAL A 174 -9.77 -50.42 1.09
N ASN A 175 -10.54 -49.40 0.65
CA ASN A 175 -10.94 -49.31 -0.75
C ASN A 175 -9.73 -49.14 -1.70
N LYS A 176 -8.79 -48.26 -1.35
CA LYS A 176 -7.56 -48.07 -2.14
C LYS A 176 -6.63 -49.29 -2.06
N HIS A 177 -6.54 -49.89 -0.88
CA HIS A 177 -5.74 -51.11 -0.68
C HIS A 177 -6.23 -52.27 -1.55
N LEU A 178 -7.54 -52.52 -1.58
CA LEU A 178 -8.13 -53.55 -2.44
C LEU A 178 -7.95 -53.23 -3.93
N GLN A 179 -8.03 -51.98 -4.35
CA GLN A 179 -7.82 -51.60 -5.74
C GLN A 179 -6.37 -51.73 -6.20
N MET A 180 -5.41 -51.34 -5.34
CA MET A 180 -4.00 -51.23 -5.73
C MET A 180 -3.19 -52.49 -5.40
N ASN A 181 -3.58 -53.27 -4.37
CA ASN A 181 -2.78 -54.36 -3.82
C ASN A 181 -3.43 -55.72 -3.94
N LEU A 182 -4.39 -55.92 -4.86
CA LEU A 182 -4.99 -57.23 -5.14
C LEU A 182 -3.94 -58.32 -5.49
N VAL A 183 -2.88 -57.88 -6.19
CA VAL A 183 -1.76 -58.75 -6.60
C VAL A 183 -0.56 -58.58 -5.65
N HIS A 184 -0.39 -57.40 -5.09
CA HIS A 184 0.74 -57.03 -4.22
C HIS A 184 0.35 -57.09 -2.75
N GLN A 185 0.10 -58.28 -2.24
CA GLN A 185 -0.34 -58.56 -0.86
C GLN A 185 0.72 -58.19 0.21
N GLU A 186 1.95 -57.94 -0.20
CA GLU A 186 3.05 -57.50 0.67
C GLU A 186 3.02 -55.99 0.96
N ARG A 187 2.08 -55.24 0.38
CA ARG A 187 1.95 -53.79 0.56
C ARG A 187 0.65 -53.39 1.25
N PHE A 188 0.67 -52.25 1.90
CA PHE A 188 -0.48 -51.65 2.61
C PHE A 188 -0.71 -50.27 2.12
N PHE A 189 -1.90 -49.98 1.56
CA PHE A 189 -2.27 -48.62 1.23
C PHE A 189 -2.84 -47.94 2.47
N VAL A 190 -2.06 -47.02 3.06
CA VAL A 190 -2.31 -46.47 4.40
C VAL A 190 -2.36 -44.96 4.38
N ALA A 191 -3.14 -44.39 5.31
CA ALA A 191 -3.09 -42.97 5.67
C ALA A 191 -2.42 -42.84 7.04
N PHE A 192 -1.40 -42.02 7.13
CA PHE A 192 -0.65 -41.78 8.37
C PHE A 192 -0.30 -40.29 8.50
N GLN A 193 -0.09 -39.84 9.73
CA GLN A 193 0.38 -38.49 10.00
C GLN A 193 1.92 -38.49 10.07
N GLU A 194 2.51 -37.57 9.33
CA GLU A 194 3.96 -37.35 9.35
C GLU A 194 4.28 -35.90 9.67
N PHE A 195 5.28 -35.69 10.55
CA PHE A 195 5.75 -34.36 10.88
C PHE A 195 6.62 -33.82 9.75
N HIS A 196 6.01 -32.98 8.90
CA HIS A 196 6.59 -32.58 7.63
C HIS A 196 6.43 -31.05 7.41
N PRO A 197 7.40 -30.37 6.77
CA PRO A 197 7.31 -28.95 6.48
C PRO A 197 6.27 -28.60 5.38
N ASN A 198 5.58 -29.56 4.79
CA ASN A 198 4.65 -29.37 3.67
C ASN A 198 3.30 -28.76 4.11
N ARG A 199 3.36 -27.69 4.88
CA ARG A 199 2.20 -26.89 5.30
C ARG A 199 1.73 -25.94 4.20
N ALA A 200 0.47 -25.51 4.26
CA ALA A 200 -0.12 -24.58 3.31
C ALA A 200 0.70 -23.28 3.20
N GLU A 201 1.15 -22.73 4.33
CA GLU A 201 1.94 -21.50 4.36
C GLU A 201 3.28 -21.66 3.64
N ASN A 202 3.98 -22.77 3.86
CA ASN A 202 5.27 -23.04 3.21
C ASN A 202 5.10 -23.29 1.71
N ARG A 203 4.02 -23.99 1.28
CA ARG A 203 3.68 -24.17 -0.13
C ARG A 203 3.42 -22.85 -0.84
N ILE A 204 2.70 -21.93 -0.18
CA ILE A 204 2.42 -20.58 -0.68
C ILE A 204 3.71 -19.78 -0.83
N ILE A 205 4.60 -19.79 0.18
CA ILE A 205 5.89 -19.09 0.10
C ILE A 205 6.73 -19.64 -1.05
N LYS A 206 6.85 -20.97 -1.17
CA LYS A 206 7.56 -21.60 -2.30
C LYS A 206 6.99 -21.18 -3.65
N ALA A 207 5.66 -21.20 -3.79
CA ALA A 207 4.99 -20.78 -5.02
C ALA A 207 5.26 -19.29 -5.34
N THR A 208 5.27 -18.43 -4.30
CA THR A 208 5.59 -17.00 -4.45
C THR A 208 7.04 -16.83 -4.92
N LEU A 209 8.00 -17.50 -4.29
CA LEU A 209 9.40 -17.45 -4.69
C LEU A 209 9.60 -17.89 -6.14
N LEU A 210 8.96 -18.99 -6.56
CA LEU A 210 9.02 -19.47 -7.95
C LEU A 210 8.39 -18.50 -8.96
N LYS A 211 7.32 -17.78 -8.56
CA LYS A 211 6.73 -16.74 -9.39
C LYS A 211 7.66 -15.53 -9.50
N LEU A 212 8.19 -15.05 -8.38
CA LEU A 212 9.12 -13.91 -8.35
C LEU A 212 10.41 -14.20 -9.09
N GLN A 213 10.91 -15.43 -9.09
CA GLN A 213 12.08 -15.86 -9.88
C GLN A 213 11.91 -15.60 -11.38
N LYS A 214 10.68 -15.74 -11.89
CA LYS A 214 10.37 -15.51 -13.30
C LYS A 214 10.19 -14.04 -13.65
N LEU A 215 9.90 -13.20 -12.66
CA LEU A 215 9.45 -11.82 -12.85
C LEU A 215 10.52 -10.79 -12.48
N THR A 216 11.46 -11.15 -11.60
CA THR A 216 12.53 -10.24 -11.18
C THR A 216 13.54 -10.01 -12.31
N ASN A 217 13.92 -8.75 -12.49
CA ASN A 217 15.01 -8.33 -13.36
C ASN A 217 16.30 -8.03 -12.56
N SER A 218 16.24 -8.07 -11.23
CA SER A 218 17.38 -7.85 -10.34
C SER A 218 18.19 -9.12 -10.16
N VAL A 219 19.46 -9.08 -10.52
CA VAL A 219 20.40 -10.19 -10.33
C VAL A 219 20.53 -10.56 -8.85
N ASP A 220 20.53 -9.56 -7.96
CA ASP A 220 20.65 -9.80 -6.52
C ASP A 220 19.41 -10.50 -5.95
N ASN A 221 18.21 -10.05 -6.37
CA ASN A 221 16.98 -10.70 -5.98
C ASN A 221 16.89 -12.13 -6.52
N ALA A 222 17.28 -12.36 -7.77
CA ALA A 222 17.31 -13.70 -8.39
C ALA A 222 18.21 -14.67 -7.64
N LYS A 223 19.44 -14.22 -7.30
CA LYS A 223 20.39 -15.03 -6.50
C LYS A 223 19.82 -15.37 -5.10
N GLU A 224 19.20 -14.39 -4.46
CA GLU A 224 18.61 -14.60 -3.12
C GLU A 224 17.42 -15.56 -3.18
N ILE A 225 16.57 -15.48 -4.21
CA ILE A 225 15.44 -16.41 -4.42
C ILE A 225 15.97 -17.85 -4.53
N LEU A 226 16.99 -18.09 -5.36
CA LEU A 226 17.59 -19.42 -5.52
C LEU A 226 18.09 -19.96 -4.18
N LYS A 227 18.78 -19.11 -3.40
CA LYS A 227 19.28 -19.48 -2.08
C LYS A 227 18.16 -19.80 -1.09
N LEU A 228 17.06 -19.05 -1.12
CA LEU A 228 15.94 -19.30 -0.21
C LEU A 228 15.14 -20.54 -0.61
N LEU A 229 15.03 -20.86 -1.90
CA LEU A 229 14.32 -22.05 -2.39
C LEU A 229 14.90 -23.36 -1.85
N THR A 230 16.20 -23.40 -1.52
CA THR A 230 16.82 -24.62 -0.92
C THR A 230 16.19 -24.98 0.43
N ALA A 231 15.77 -23.97 1.22
CA ALA A 231 15.09 -24.22 2.49
C ALA A 231 13.69 -24.83 2.34
N PHE A 232 13.11 -24.75 1.14
CA PHE A 232 11.78 -25.28 0.81
C PHE A 232 11.85 -26.48 -0.12
N GLU A 233 12.98 -27.18 -0.21
CA GLU A 233 13.17 -28.34 -1.10
C GLU A 233 12.12 -29.42 -0.84
N MET A 234 11.91 -29.78 0.43
CA MET A 234 10.95 -30.79 0.88
C MET A 234 9.48 -30.31 0.86
N VAL A 235 9.21 -29.07 0.48
CA VAL A 235 7.86 -28.51 0.43
C VAL A 235 7.33 -28.60 -0.99
N ASP A 236 6.09 -29.07 -1.19
CA ASP A 236 5.46 -29.10 -2.50
C ASP A 236 5.13 -27.69 -2.99
N LYS A 237 4.99 -27.54 -4.30
CA LYS A 237 4.46 -26.32 -4.88
C LYS A 237 2.95 -26.26 -4.67
N SER A 238 2.41 -25.12 -4.22
CA SER A 238 0.97 -24.93 -4.18
C SER A 238 0.36 -25.03 -5.59
N VAL A 239 -0.64 -25.88 -5.74
CA VAL A 239 -1.38 -26.09 -6.99
C VAL A 239 -2.66 -25.25 -7.01
N ASN A 240 -3.26 -25.04 -5.84
CA ASN A 240 -4.48 -24.24 -5.68
C ASN A 240 -4.28 -23.20 -4.56
N TYR A 241 -3.93 -21.99 -4.95
CA TYR A 241 -3.65 -20.92 -4.01
C TYR A 241 -4.85 -20.60 -3.13
N THR A 242 -6.06 -20.55 -3.69
CA THR A 242 -7.29 -20.22 -2.94
C THR A 242 -7.55 -21.25 -1.84
N LYS A 243 -7.39 -22.54 -2.14
CA LYS A 243 -7.54 -23.62 -1.16
C LYS A 243 -6.48 -23.54 -0.06
N ASP A 244 -5.22 -23.32 -0.44
CA ASP A 244 -4.14 -23.23 0.53
C ASP A 244 -4.29 -21.98 1.43
N PHE A 245 -4.67 -20.82 0.88
CA PHE A 245 -4.97 -19.64 1.69
C PHE A 245 -6.16 -19.81 2.63
N ALA A 246 -7.20 -20.53 2.22
CA ALA A 246 -8.35 -20.85 3.07
C ALA A 246 -8.02 -21.80 4.21
N GLY A 247 -7.02 -22.68 4.02
CA GLY A 247 -6.56 -23.64 5.02
C GLY A 247 -5.61 -23.05 6.08
N ILE A 248 -5.23 -21.78 5.98
CA ILE A 248 -4.33 -21.14 6.92
C ILE A 248 -5.09 -20.78 8.20
N VAL A 249 -4.65 -21.30 9.33
CA VAL A 249 -5.16 -20.96 10.66
C VAL A 249 -4.19 -20.00 11.34
N SER A 250 -4.67 -18.77 11.60
CA SER A 250 -3.88 -17.78 12.37
C SER A 250 -3.92 -18.15 13.85
N ASN A 251 -2.75 -18.44 14.41
CA ASN A 251 -2.56 -18.71 15.83
C ASN A 251 -1.21 -18.13 16.29
N ARG A 252 -0.91 -18.22 17.58
CA ARG A 252 0.36 -17.71 18.13
C ARG A 252 1.59 -18.31 17.43
N ASN A 253 1.49 -19.56 16.98
CA ASN A 253 2.58 -20.25 16.30
C ASN A 253 2.76 -19.81 14.85
N THR A 254 1.76 -19.26 14.18
CA THR A 254 1.81 -18.83 12.77
C THR A 254 2.02 -17.32 12.61
N ARG A 255 2.21 -16.57 13.70
CA ARG A 255 2.38 -15.12 13.68
C ARG A 255 3.54 -14.65 12.78
N ASP A 256 4.65 -15.42 12.74
CA ASP A 256 5.79 -15.11 11.87
C ASP A 256 5.45 -15.23 10.36
N TYR A 257 4.35 -15.92 10.01
CA TYR A 257 3.90 -16.07 8.63
C TYR A 257 2.90 -15.02 8.18
N GLU A 258 2.23 -14.31 9.09
CA GLU A 258 1.11 -13.41 8.76
C GLU A 258 1.47 -12.41 7.68
N MET A 259 2.61 -11.75 7.81
CA MET A 259 3.07 -10.79 6.82
C MET A 259 3.41 -11.44 5.49
N LEU A 260 4.14 -12.56 5.51
CA LEU A 260 4.48 -13.28 4.30
C LEU A 260 3.23 -13.73 3.54
N MET A 261 2.18 -14.15 4.28
CA MET A 261 0.90 -14.52 3.67
C MET A 261 0.19 -13.33 3.04
N GLN A 262 0.24 -12.14 3.65
CA GLN A 262 -0.32 -10.92 3.05
C GLN A 262 0.41 -10.55 1.75
N TRP A 263 1.73 -10.54 1.76
CA TRP A 263 2.54 -10.30 0.56
C TRP A 263 2.32 -11.37 -0.51
N SER A 264 2.27 -12.64 -0.11
CA SER A 264 2.03 -13.74 -1.03
C SER A 264 0.65 -13.64 -1.71
N LYS A 265 -0.39 -13.18 -0.99
CA LYS A 265 -1.70 -12.88 -1.62
C LYS A 265 -1.57 -11.85 -2.73
N VAL A 266 -0.81 -10.79 -2.48
CA VAL A 266 -0.59 -9.74 -3.48
C VAL A 266 0.17 -10.29 -4.69
N PHE A 267 1.27 -11.00 -4.46
CA PHE A 267 2.09 -11.53 -5.55
C PHE A 267 1.42 -12.69 -6.32
N LEU A 268 0.67 -13.57 -5.66
CA LEU A 268 0.08 -14.76 -6.31
C LEU A 268 -1.31 -14.49 -6.89
N LEU A 269 -2.17 -13.77 -6.16
CA LEU A 269 -3.59 -13.59 -6.52
C LEU A 269 -3.87 -12.25 -7.19
N ASN A 270 -2.85 -11.42 -7.44
CA ASN A 270 -2.99 -10.07 -7.99
C ASN A 270 -3.96 -9.19 -7.15
N LYS A 271 -4.06 -9.49 -5.84
CA LYS A 271 -4.87 -8.71 -4.91
C LYS A 271 -4.01 -7.62 -4.32
N ASN A 272 -4.39 -6.36 -4.53
CA ASN A 272 -3.73 -5.22 -3.91
C ASN A 272 -3.83 -5.28 -2.38
N PHE A 273 -2.99 -4.52 -1.67
CA PHE A 273 -3.11 -4.33 -0.22
C PHE A 273 -4.42 -3.65 0.20
N THR A 274 -5.06 -2.96 -0.72
CA THR A 274 -6.45 -2.52 -0.68
C THR A 274 -7.29 -3.48 -1.52
N THR A 275 -8.52 -3.71 -1.20
CA THR A 275 -9.46 -4.77 -1.60
C THR A 275 -9.72 -4.98 -3.10
N PHE A 276 -8.77 -4.75 -3.99
CA PHE A 276 -8.93 -4.96 -5.43
C PHE A 276 -8.90 -6.45 -5.79
N SER A 277 -10.02 -6.98 -6.19
CA SER A 277 -10.17 -8.34 -6.72
C SER A 277 -10.55 -8.25 -8.19
N GLY A 278 -9.63 -8.59 -9.08
CA GLY A 278 -9.90 -8.74 -10.52
C GLY A 278 -9.12 -9.91 -11.10
N ASP A 279 -9.74 -10.67 -11.99
CA ASP A 279 -9.14 -11.79 -12.75
C ASP A 279 -8.21 -11.31 -13.88
N THR A 280 -7.51 -10.20 -13.70
CA THR A 280 -6.75 -9.56 -14.76
C THR A 280 -5.32 -10.08 -14.87
N ALA A 281 -4.83 -10.19 -16.08
CA ALA A 281 -3.50 -10.70 -16.42
C ALA A 281 -2.34 -9.80 -15.94
N ALA A 282 -2.60 -8.54 -15.60
CA ALA A 282 -1.58 -7.61 -15.09
C ALA A 282 -1.49 -7.65 -13.58
N GLN A 283 -0.27 -7.49 -13.06
CA GLN A 283 0.00 -7.45 -11.62
C GLN A 283 0.18 -6.00 -11.17
N SER A 284 -0.53 -5.60 -10.12
CA SER A 284 -0.41 -4.24 -9.60
C SER A 284 -0.16 -4.23 -8.09
N LEU A 285 0.81 -3.43 -7.68
CA LEU A 285 1.14 -3.09 -6.30
C LEU A 285 0.88 -1.61 -6.13
N LEU A 286 -0.36 -1.24 -5.80
CA LEU A 286 -0.80 0.14 -5.75
C LEU A 286 -1.30 0.51 -4.37
N PHE A 287 -0.98 1.72 -3.93
CA PHE A 287 -1.31 2.28 -2.64
C PHE A 287 -2.05 3.60 -2.82
N PRO A 288 -3.24 3.78 -2.22
CA PRO A 288 -3.93 5.06 -2.23
C PRO A 288 -3.15 6.05 -1.36
N MET A 289 -2.72 7.15 -1.97
CA MET A 289 -1.84 8.10 -1.30
C MET A 289 -2.51 8.84 -0.15
N GLU A 290 -3.82 9.07 -0.21
CA GLU A 290 -4.59 9.64 0.90
C GLU A 290 -4.42 8.82 2.17
N LEU A 291 -4.62 7.48 2.08
CA LEU A 291 -4.47 6.58 3.23
C LEU A 291 -3.02 6.49 3.73
N VAL A 292 -2.06 6.50 2.80
CA VAL A 292 -0.62 6.46 3.12
C VAL A 292 -0.22 7.74 3.86
N TYR A 293 -0.65 8.89 3.35
CA TYR A 293 -0.36 10.20 3.93
C TYR A 293 -0.99 10.35 5.31
N GLU A 294 -2.29 10.07 5.44
CA GLU A 294 -3.01 10.07 6.72
C GLU A 294 -2.29 9.22 7.78
N SER A 295 -1.99 7.95 7.45
CA SER A 295 -1.35 7.02 8.38
C SER A 295 0.05 7.51 8.79
N TYR A 296 0.80 8.09 7.85
CA TYR A 296 2.14 8.60 8.11
C TYR A 296 2.12 9.82 9.01
N VAL A 297 1.31 10.81 8.68
CA VAL A 297 1.20 12.04 9.50
C VAL A 297 0.68 11.68 10.89
N ALA A 298 -0.33 10.83 11.01
CA ALA A 298 -0.86 10.40 12.32
C ALA A 298 0.21 9.70 13.18
N GLN A 299 1.04 8.84 12.57
CA GLN A 299 2.12 8.17 13.29
C GLN A 299 3.19 9.16 13.75
N GLN A 300 3.61 10.10 12.90
CA GLN A 300 4.63 11.09 13.24
C GLN A 300 4.09 12.09 14.27
N MET A 301 2.85 12.57 14.13
CA MET A 301 2.17 13.40 15.13
C MET A 301 2.15 12.72 16.50
N LYS A 302 1.84 11.42 16.54
CA LYS A 302 1.88 10.68 17.81
C LYS A 302 3.28 10.66 18.42
N LYS A 303 4.34 10.50 17.62
CA LYS A 303 5.73 10.52 18.10
C LYS A 303 6.11 11.88 18.70
N VAL A 304 5.70 12.97 18.05
CA VAL A 304 6.05 14.35 18.45
C VAL A 304 5.20 14.83 19.63
N MET A 305 3.91 14.55 19.63
CA MET A 305 2.95 15.14 20.56
C MET A 305 2.77 14.34 21.86
N SER A 306 2.96 12.99 21.84
CA SER A 306 2.78 12.18 23.05
C SER A 306 3.79 12.53 24.17
N PRO A 307 5.08 12.82 23.88
CA PRO A 307 6.01 13.28 24.90
C PRO A 307 5.62 14.62 25.55
N ALA A 308 4.86 15.46 24.83
CA ALA A 308 4.32 16.75 25.32
C ALA A 308 2.99 16.59 26.10
N GLY A 309 2.59 15.36 26.44
CA GLY A 309 1.39 15.08 27.22
C GLY A 309 0.09 15.00 26.44
N TRP A 310 0.14 15.08 25.12
CA TRP A 310 -1.06 14.93 24.29
C TRP A 310 -1.46 13.46 24.10
N GLN A 311 -2.73 13.17 24.29
CA GLN A 311 -3.33 11.91 23.88
C GLN A 311 -3.72 12.00 22.41
N VAL A 312 -3.00 11.28 21.56
CA VAL A 312 -3.21 11.28 20.09
C VAL A 312 -3.93 10.01 19.68
N SER A 313 -5.12 10.16 19.10
CA SER A 313 -5.92 9.07 18.52
C SER A 313 -6.13 9.30 17.03
N SER A 314 -6.07 8.23 16.23
CA SER A 314 -6.33 8.26 14.79
C SER A 314 -7.64 7.57 14.45
N GLN A 315 -8.36 8.08 13.44
CA GLN A 315 -9.61 7.52 12.89
C GLN A 315 -10.67 7.24 13.97
N GLU A 316 -10.87 8.20 14.88
CA GLU A 316 -11.87 8.07 15.95
C GLU A 316 -13.30 8.07 15.36
N LYS A 317 -14.11 7.04 15.69
CA LYS A 317 -15.49 6.86 15.20
C LYS A 317 -16.51 6.99 16.33
N LYS A 318 -16.36 7.99 17.22
CA LYS A 318 -17.20 8.13 18.41
C LYS A 318 -18.33 9.13 18.26
N LYS A 319 -18.27 9.99 17.24
CA LYS A 319 -19.25 11.04 17.00
C LYS A 319 -20.00 10.81 15.69
N TYR A 320 -21.25 11.25 15.66
CA TYR A 320 -22.13 11.14 14.49
C TYR A 320 -22.68 12.53 14.14
N LEU A 321 -22.96 12.74 12.86
CA LEU A 321 -23.57 14.00 12.41
C LEU A 321 -24.98 14.15 12.98
N PHE A 322 -25.75 13.05 13.04
CA PHE A 322 -27.08 13.00 13.63
C PHE A 322 -27.09 12.04 14.83
N ASP A 323 -27.43 12.57 16.01
CA ASP A 323 -27.31 11.81 17.27
C ASP A 323 -28.47 10.82 17.47
N ASN A 324 -29.68 11.16 16.99
CA ASN A 324 -30.88 10.34 17.13
C ASN A 324 -30.82 8.99 16.42
N SER A 325 -30.16 8.94 15.25
CA SER A 325 -30.06 7.73 14.43
C SER A 325 -28.67 7.09 14.44
N LYS A 326 -27.68 7.73 15.10
CA LYS A 326 -26.23 7.39 14.98
C LYS A 326 -25.82 7.21 13.52
N SER A 327 -26.32 8.11 12.67
CA SER A 327 -26.07 8.09 11.22
C SER A 327 -24.95 9.05 10.87
N PHE A 328 -24.24 8.73 9.79
CA PHE A 328 -23.12 9.54 9.28
C PHE A 328 -22.02 9.74 10.32
N ALA A 329 -21.31 8.64 10.62
CA ALA A 329 -20.18 8.68 11.55
C ALA A 329 -19.11 9.67 11.09
N LEU A 330 -18.72 10.57 11.96
CA LEU A 330 -17.61 11.49 11.75
C LEU A 330 -16.29 10.76 12.02
N LYS A 331 -15.33 10.92 11.12
CA LYS A 331 -14.05 10.21 11.17
C LYS A 331 -12.91 11.20 10.92
N PRO A 332 -12.60 12.06 11.91
CA PRO A 332 -11.41 12.89 11.81
C PRO A 332 -10.17 12.00 11.79
N ASP A 333 -9.19 12.35 10.98
CA ASP A 333 -7.96 11.56 10.83
C ASP A 333 -7.19 11.49 12.13
N ILE A 334 -7.04 12.64 12.83
CA ILE A 334 -6.33 12.74 14.09
C ILE A 334 -7.13 13.58 15.07
N VAL A 335 -7.30 13.06 16.29
CA VAL A 335 -7.87 13.79 17.42
C VAL A 335 -6.85 13.83 18.56
N MET A 336 -6.50 15.02 18.99
CA MET A 336 -5.58 15.25 20.10
C MET A 336 -6.31 15.84 21.31
N LYS A 337 -5.97 15.34 22.50
CA LYS A 337 -6.59 15.78 23.76
C LYS A 337 -5.53 16.02 24.82
N ARG A 338 -5.58 17.17 25.51
CA ARG A 338 -4.76 17.51 26.67
C ARG A 338 -5.50 18.49 27.57
N ASP A 339 -5.64 18.21 28.84
CA ASP A 339 -6.22 19.11 29.87
C ASP A 339 -7.59 19.70 29.48
N GLY A 340 -8.46 18.89 28.88
CA GLY A 340 -9.77 19.31 28.40
C GLY A 340 -9.79 20.02 27.04
N ARG A 341 -8.62 20.42 26.49
CA ARG A 341 -8.49 20.97 25.13
C ARG A 341 -8.56 19.83 24.13
N ILE A 342 -9.34 20.04 23.07
CA ILE A 342 -9.48 19.12 21.94
C ILE A 342 -9.04 19.83 20.67
N VAL A 343 -8.12 19.22 19.95
CA VAL A 343 -7.66 19.68 18.64
C VAL A 343 -7.93 18.59 17.62
N ILE A 344 -8.49 18.97 16.48
CA ILE A 344 -8.74 18.05 15.36
C ILE A 344 -7.82 18.41 14.21
N LEU A 345 -7.15 17.37 13.66
CA LEU A 345 -6.35 17.54 12.46
C LEU A 345 -6.88 16.56 11.40
N ASP A 346 -7.04 17.07 10.20
CA ASP A 346 -7.51 16.31 9.04
C ASP A 346 -6.49 16.47 7.91
N THR A 347 -6.10 15.36 7.31
CA THR A 347 -5.04 15.32 6.30
C THR A 347 -5.64 15.29 4.91
N LYS A 348 -5.05 16.03 3.99
CA LYS A 348 -5.53 16.08 2.60
C LYS A 348 -4.37 15.89 1.64
N TRP A 349 -4.41 14.82 0.84
CA TRP A 349 -3.45 14.57 -0.22
C TRP A 349 -3.86 15.32 -1.49
N LYS A 350 -3.66 16.64 -1.48
CA LYS A 350 -3.95 17.55 -2.60
C LYS A 350 -2.87 18.60 -2.68
N GLU A 351 -2.54 19.07 -3.90
CA GLU A 351 -1.74 20.29 -4.07
C GLU A 351 -2.66 21.49 -3.99
N LEU A 352 -2.29 22.46 -3.16
CA LEU A 352 -2.96 23.76 -3.13
C LEU A 352 -2.20 24.77 -3.99
N ASP A 353 -2.92 25.62 -4.70
CA ASP A 353 -2.32 26.75 -5.41
C ASP A 353 -1.85 27.77 -4.36
N GLY A 354 -0.53 28.00 -4.27
CA GLY A 354 0.07 28.92 -3.28
C GLY A 354 -0.35 30.37 -3.40
N LYS A 355 -1.18 30.71 -4.39
CA LYS A 355 -1.60 32.09 -4.67
C LYS A 355 -3.02 32.35 -4.21
N GLU A 356 -3.19 33.49 -3.55
CA GLU A 356 -4.46 34.12 -3.17
C GLU A 356 -5.28 34.58 -4.40
N ASN A 357 -5.25 33.85 -5.50
CA ASN A 357 -5.99 34.16 -6.71
C ASN A 357 -7.48 33.78 -6.56
N GLY A 358 -8.20 34.53 -5.74
CA GLY A 358 -9.67 34.62 -5.79
C GLY A 358 -10.49 33.39 -5.41
N SER A 359 -9.89 32.25 -5.11
CA SER A 359 -10.59 30.98 -4.86
C SER A 359 -10.01 30.19 -3.70
N ASN A 360 -9.96 30.76 -2.50
CA ASN A 360 -9.70 30.03 -1.25
C ASN A 360 -8.47 29.09 -1.29
N TYR A 361 -7.38 29.48 -1.94
CA TYR A 361 -6.14 28.67 -2.10
C TYR A 361 -6.35 27.30 -2.75
N GLY A 362 -7.46 27.07 -3.46
CA GLY A 362 -7.82 25.76 -4.02
C GLY A 362 -8.42 24.77 -3.01
N ILE A 363 -8.70 25.21 -1.78
CA ILE A 363 -9.36 24.38 -0.77
C ILE A 363 -10.81 24.15 -1.19
N SER A 364 -11.25 22.88 -1.17
CA SER A 364 -12.62 22.55 -1.55
C SER A 364 -13.62 22.99 -0.48
N GLN A 365 -14.77 23.47 -0.92
CA GLN A 365 -15.87 23.82 -0.03
C GLN A 365 -16.36 22.63 0.80
N ALA A 366 -16.31 21.44 0.23
CA ALA A 366 -16.67 20.20 0.93
C ALA A 366 -15.72 19.91 2.12
N ASP A 367 -14.40 20.16 1.95
CA ASP A 367 -13.44 20.00 3.04
C ASP A 367 -13.78 21.00 4.17
N MET A 368 -14.12 22.25 3.86
CA MET A 368 -14.49 23.25 4.87
C MET A 368 -15.79 22.92 5.59
N TYR A 369 -16.80 22.38 4.91
CA TYR A 369 -18.02 21.90 5.56
C TYR A 369 -17.75 20.75 6.52
N GLN A 370 -16.86 19.83 6.14
CA GLN A 370 -16.42 18.73 7.00
C GLN A 370 -15.76 19.27 8.27
N MET A 371 -14.85 20.24 8.16
CA MET A 371 -14.18 20.87 9.29
C MET A 371 -15.17 21.58 10.22
N TYR A 372 -16.13 22.28 9.66
CA TYR A 372 -17.19 22.94 10.45
C TYR A 372 -18.03 21.91 11.23
N ALA A 373 -18.41 20.80 10.58
CA ALA A 373 -19.13 19.70 11.26
C ALA A 373 -18.31 19.09 12.41
N TYR A 374 -17.01 18.90 12.21
CA TYR A 374 -16.12 18.42 13.25
C TYR A 374 -16.06 19.39 14.44
N SER A 375 -15.88 20.68 14.19
CA SER A 375 -15.88 21.70 15.25
C SER A 375 -17.12 21.63 16.11
N LYS A 376 -18.31 21.63 15.50
CA LYS A 376 -19.59 21.60 16.24
C LYS A 376 -19.79 20.31 17.04
N LYS A 377 -19.48 19.15 16.47
CA LYS A 377 -19.74 17.86 17.10
C LYS A 377 -18.70 17.49 18.16
N TYR A 378 -17.46 17.91 18.01
CA TYR A 378 -16.44 17.70 19.02
C TYR A 378 -16.38 18.79 20.08
N GLY A 379 -17.06 19.93 19.85
CA GLY A 379 -17.09 21.07 20.77
C GLY A 379 -15.72 21.76 20.86
N THR A 380 -15.01 21.84 19.73
CA THR A 380 -13.72 22.51 19.65
C THR A 380 -13.76 23.65 18.63
N SER A 381 -13.12 24.74 18.96
CA SER A 381 -12.91 25.85 18.02
C SER A 381 -11.70 25.62 17.10
N GLU A 382 -10.82 24.65 17.41
CA GLU A 382 -9.50 24.53 16.81
C GLU A 382 -9.42 23.31 15.89
N ILE A 383 -9.31 23.58 14.60
CA ILE A 383 -9.21 22.60 13.54
C ILE A 383 -8.00 22.92 12.67
N TRP A 384 -7.27 21.87 12.27
CA TRP A 384 -6.12 21.97 11.39
C TRP A 384 -6.30 21.10 10.15
N LEU A 385 -6.14 21.70 8.96
CA LEU A 385 -6.02 21.01 7.68
C LEU A 385 -4.55 20.86 7.31
N LEU A 386 -4.10 19.63 7.13
CA LEU A 386 -2.69 19.32 6.86
C LEU A 386 -2.52 18.89 5.41
N TYR A 387 -1.86 19.72 4.62
CA TYR A 387 -1.53 19.45 3.21
C TYR A 387 -0.03 19.17 3.04
N PRO A 388 0.40 18.35 2.07
CA PRO A 388 1.81 18.26 1.74
C PRO A 388 2.29 19.58 1.14
N ILE A 389 3.49 20.02 1.51
CA ILE A 389 4.09 21.22 0.92
C ILE A 389 4.36 20.98 -0.56
N ASN A 390 4.07 21.95 -1.41
CA ASN A 390 4.38 21.92 -2.83
C ASN A 390 5.46 22.97 -3.20
N ASP A 391 5.94 22.96 -4.44
CA ASP A 391 7.01 23.84 -4.89
C ASP A 391 6.58 25.32 -4.90
N ALA A 392 5.31 25.61 -5.17
CA ALA A 392 4.79 26.97 -5.16
C ALA A 392 4.86 27.56 -3.74
N VAL A 393 4.32 26.84 -2.76
CA VAL A 393 4.35 27.23 -1.33
C VAL A 393 5.78 27.32 -0.82
N ARG A 394 6.66 26.38 -1.25
CA ARG A 394 8.07 26.38 -0.83
C ARG A 394 8.84 27.61 -1.36
N LYS A 395 8.59 28.03 -2.61
CA LYS A 395 9.21 29.20 -3.22
C LYS A 395 8.74 30.53 -2.60
N GLU A 396 7.49 30.60 -2.19
CA GLU A 396 6.95 31.78 -1.52
C GLU A 396 7.50 31.98 -0.11
N GLY A 397 8.16 30.97 0.46
CA GLY A 397 8.75 31.02 1.80
C GLY A 397 7.70 31.14 2.91
N ASN A 398 6.42 31.09 2.56
CA ASN A 398 5.32 31.34 3.48
C ASN A 398 5.02 30.07 4.28
N ARG A 399 5.58 29.97 5.49
CA ARG A 399 5.37 28.90 6.46
C ARG A 399 4.25 29.22 7.46
N GLU A 400 3.64 30.40 7.34
CA GLU A 400 2.55 30.80 8.21
C GLU A 400 1.28 30.01 7.84
N PRO A 401 0.53 29.50 8.84
CA PRO A 401 -0.76 28.86 8.59
C PRO A 401 -1.75 29.85 8.00
N VAL A 402 -2.46 29.41 6.95
CA VAL A 402 -3.61 30.17 6.45
C VAL A 402 -4.79 29.91 7.37
N LYS A 403 -5.42 30.98 7.86
CA LYS A 403 -6.44 30.92 8.89
C LYS A 403 -7.79 31.37 8.37
N PHE A 404 -8.81 30.54 8.57
CA PHE A 404 -10.21 30.84 8.31
C PHE A 404 -10.99 30.85 9.63
N VAL A 405 -11.76 31.89 9.86
CA VAL A 405 -12.53 32.07 11.10
C VAL A 405 -14.00 32.24 10.77
N SER A 406 -14.84 31.44 11.42
CA SER A 406 -16.29 31.63 11.42
C SER A 406 -16.75 31.96 12.84
N GLU A 407 -17.43 33.06 12.99
CA GLU A 407 -17.98 33.52 14.27
C GLU A 407 -19.51 33.49 14.23
N ASP A 408 -20.10 32.58 14.96
CA ASP A 408 -21.53 32.55 15.26
C ASP A 408 -21.77 33.18 16.65
N LYS A 409 -22.99 33.61 16.93
CA LYS A 409 -23.36 34.30 18.19
C LYS A 409 -22.85 33.61 19.49
N ASN A 410 -22.66 32.29 19.47
CA ASN A 410 -22.26 31.51 20.66
C ASN A 410 -21.09 30.54 20.42
N SER A 411 -20.47 30.58 19.26
CA SER A 411 -19.37 29.64 18.94
C SER A 411 -18.43 30.22 17.90
N LYS A 412 -17.14 29.98 18.11
CA LYS A 412 -16.09 30.27 17.15
C LYS A 412 -15.61 28.96 16.54
N THR A 413 -15.38 28.94 15.24
CA THR A 413 -14.69 27.84 14.54
C THR A 413 -13.50 28.43 13.81
N GLU A 414 -12.34 27.88 14.08
CA GLU A 414 -11.07 28.31 13.51
C GLU A 414 -10.46 27.14 12.74
N VAL A 415 -10.27 27.29 11.45
CA VAL A 415 -9.64 26.32 10.58
C VAL A 415 -8.28 26.85 10.14
N ASN A 416 -7.23 26.20 10.57
CA ASN A 416 -5.85 26.53 10.24
C ASN A 416 -5.35 25.56 9.17
N VAL A 417 -4.77 26.08 8.10
CA VAL A 417 -4.16 25.27 7.04
C VAL A 417 -2.66 25.28 7.22
N TYR A 418 -2.06 24.09 7.33
CA TYR A 418 -0.64 23.91 7.51
C TYR A 418 -0.03 23.01 6.43
N PHE A 419 1.14 23.38 5.95
CA PHE A 419 1.87 22.66 4.92
C PHE A 419 2.98 21.81 5.54
N VAL A 420 2.83 20.48 5.42
CA VAL A 420 3.75 19.49 5.99
C VAL A 420 4.88 19.20 5.01
N ASP A 421 6.12 19.40 5.43
CA ASP A 421 7.29 19.01 4.65
C ASP A 421 7.60 17.52 4.87
N LEU A 422 7.30 16.70 3.88
CA LEU A 422 7.48 15.24 3.95
C LEU A 422 8.94 14.80 3.94
N ASP A 423 9.84 15.62 3.42
CA ASP A 423 11.26 15.32 3.44
C ASP A 423 11.86 15.55 4.83
N LYS A 424 11.42 16.62 5.49
CA LYS A 424 11.80 17.04 6.82
C LYS A 424 10.64 16.97 7.81
N ILE A 425 9.97 15.84 7.86
CA ILE A 425 8.69 15.68 8.57
C ILE A 425 8.84 16.02 10.07
N GLU A 426 9.93 15.62 10.71
CA GLU A 426 10.16 15.85 12.14
C GLU A 426 10.29 17.35 12.43
N GLU A 427 11.11 18.08 11.67
CA GLU A 427 11.24 19.54 11.78
C GLU A 427 9.90 20.24 11.54
N SER A 428 9.16 19.82 10.50
CA SER A 428 7.87 20.39 10.16
C SER A 428 6.85 20.22 11.27
N LEU A 429 6.79 19.03 11.89
CA LEU A 429 5.83 18.76 12.98
C LEU A 429 6.25 19.38 14.33
N GLU A 430 7.55 19.59 14.59
CA GLU A 430 7.97 20.38 15.75
C GLU A 430 7.57 21.87 15.62
N ILE A 431 7.62 22.42 14.40
CA ILE A 431 7.09 23.78 14.14
C ILE A 431 5.58 23.81 14.38
N LEU A 432 4.83 22.81 13.87
CA LEU A 432 3.39 22.72 14.11
C LEU A 432 3.07 22.59 15.60
N LYS A 433 3.86 21.80 16.34
CA LYS A 433 3.73 21.66 17.80
C LYS A 433 3.89 23.00 18.52
N ALA A 434 4.93 23.76 18.20
CA ALA A 434 5.12 25.07 18.79
C ALA A 434 3.90 26.00 18.60
N ARG A 435 3.31 25.96 17.41
CA ARG A 435 2.09 26.72 17.10
C ARG A 435 0.82 26.21 17.83
N LEU A 436 0.75 24.93 18.11
CA LEU A 436 -0.35 24.34 18.88
C LEU A 436 -0.21 24.64 20.38
N GLU A 437 0.97 25.02 20.84
CA GLU A 437 1.27 25.31 22.24
C GLU A 437 1.23 26.83 22.55
N GLU A 438 1.22 27.69 21.53
CA GLU A 438 0.89 29.12 21.62
C GLU A 438 -0.60 29.32 21.90
#